data_a36175a4dbae8ae7decbb811b74f33ba
#
_entry.id   a36175a4dbae8ae7decbb811b74f33ba
#
_cell.length_a   1.000
_cell.length_b   1.000
_cell.length_c   1.000
_cell.angle_alpha   90.00
_cell.angle_beta   90.00
_cell.angle_gamma   90.00
#
_symmetry.space_group_name_H-M   'P 1'
#
loop_
_entity.id
_entity.type
_entity.pdbx_description
1 polymer ?
#
loop_
_entity_poly.entity_id
_entity_poly.type
_entity_poly.pdbx_seq_one_letter_code
_entity_poly.pdbx_strand_id
1 'polypeptide(L)'
;VNGKEHSCKGYQTTITEDDIQNLLDELEDYAGDQIGDTLDDQLDVRDAFDEYRDMFDDMPDMDVTFYIYKNKLACIEIEADGDDMQIIFHGGDTRMQNVEVLVNDDTVLELEGETSGKVEESRLYIDGSKVATVEYDYGSGDYEANIGNYARLNGTLKSDRKGFAFTFDADDISVEVNLSKGADLEEISGDTIDIGNASEREINDLWMEYMDLIYSF
;
A
#
# COMPACT_ATOMS: atom_id res chain seq x y z
N VAL A 1 20.56 5.07 14.22
CA VAL A 1 20.81 4.01 13.23
C VAL A 1 21.55 2.86 13.93
N ASN A 2 20.99 1.66 13.92
CA ASN A 2 21.55 0.49 14.63
C ASN A 2 21.80 0.74 16.13
N GLY A 3 20.88 1.42 16.81
CA GLY A 3 20.95 1.73 18.24
C GLY A 3 22.12 2.65 18.66
N LYS A 4 22.68 3.43 17.72
CA LYS A 4 23.75 4.40 17.97
C LYS A 4 23.36 5.77 17.46
N GLU A 5 23.69 6.78 18.26
CA GLU A 5 23.59 8.17 17.83
C GLU A 5 24.58 8.49 16.70
N HIS A 6 24.11 9.19 15.69
CA HIS A 6 24.91 9.62 14.55
C HIS A 6 24.61 11.09 14.23
N SER A 7 25.65 11.82 13.80
CA SER A 7 25.45 13.15 13.23
C SER A 7 24.86 13.03 11.83
N CYS A 8 23.67 13.58 11.64
CA CYS A 8 22.95 13.60 10.36
C CYS A 8 22.98 15.02 9.77
N LYS A 9 22.73 15.12 8.46
CA LYS A 9 22.38 16.41 7.84
C LYS A 9 20.88 16.56 7.85
N GLY A 10 20.37 17.64 8.42
CA GLY A 10 18.97 18.01 8.37
C GLY A 10 18.66 18.88 7.15
N TYR A 11 17.53 18.62 6.51
CA TYR A 11 16.92 19.43 5.45
C TYR A 11 15.50 19.72 5.87
N GLN A 12 15.17 20.98 6.09
CA GLN A 12 13.88 21.40 6.58
C GLN A 12 13.06 22.06 5.47
N THR A 13 11.77 21.83 5.50
CA THR A 13 10.75 22.54 4.72
C THR A 13 9.50 22.73 5.58
N THR A 14 8.70 23.73 5.27
CA THR A 14 7.37 23.89 5.86
C THR A 14 6.36 23.43 4.81
N ILE A 15 5.42 22.60 5.21
CA ILE A 15 4.27 22.19 4.41
C ILE A 15 3.05 22.91 4.95
N THR A 16 2.40 23.67 4.09
CA THR A 16 1.21 24.46 4.41
C THR A 16 -0.06 23.75 3.95
N GLU A 17 -1.21 24.18 4.42
CA GLU A 17 -2.51 23.76 3.88
C GLU A 17 -2.57 23.94 2.36
N ASP A 18 -2.12 25.09 1.85
CA ASP A 18 -2.09 25.37 0.40
C ASP A 18 -1.25 24.35 -0.38
N ASP A 19 -0.15 23.86 0.18
CA ASP A 19 0.68 22.83 -0.45
C ASP A 19 -0.07 21.49 -0.57
N ILE A 20 -0.82 21.11 0.47
CA ILE A 20 -1.63 19.89 0.46
C ILE A 20 -2.79 20.03 -0.51
N GLN A 21 -3.51 21.17 -0.51
CA GLN A 21 -4.62 21.42 -1.42
C GLN A 21 -4.15 21.36 -2.89
N ASN A 22 -3.02 21.99 -3.19
CA ASN A 22 -2.41 21.93 -4.54
C ASN A 22 -2.04 20.49 -4.94
N LEU A 23 -1.49 19.69 -4.00
CA LEU A 23 -1.18 18.28 -4.25
C LEU A 23 -2.44 17.46 -4.55
N LEU A 24 -3.52 17.69 -3.80
CA LEU A 24 -4.80 17.01 -4.03
C LEU A 24 -5.39 17.38 -5.39
N ASP A 25 -5.30 18.65 -5.79
CA ASP A 25 -5.73 19.10 -7.11
C ASP A 25 -4.94 18.41 -8.25
N GLU A 26 -3.61 18.34 -8.12
CA GLU A 26 -2.77 17.64 -9.09
C GLU A 26 -3.07 16.12 -9.15
N LEU A 27 -3.37 15.50 -8.00
CA LEU A 27 -3.72 14.09 -7.94
C LEU A 27 -5.10 13.81 -8.52
N GLU A 28 -6.08 14.68 -8.29
CA GLU A 28 -7.42 14.58 -8.89
C GLU A 28 -7.33 14.71 -10.41
N ASP A 29 -6.62 15.73 -10.90
CA ASP A 29 -6.39 15.91 -12.36
C ASP A 29 -5.73 14.69 -12.97
N TYR A 30 -4.68 14.14 -12.33
CA TYR A 30 -4.01 12.93 -12.78
C TYR A 30 -4.92 11.71 -12.77
N ALA A 31 -5.73 11.54 -11.72
CA ALA A 31 -6.68 10.43 -11.62
C ALA A 31 -7.75 10.54 -12.71
N GLY A 32 -8.32 11.73 -12.95
CA GLY A 32 -9.28 11.99 -14.00
C GLY A 32 -8.74 11.65 -15.39
N ASP A 33 -7.50 12.05 -15.68
CA ASP A 33 -6.80 11.73 -16.95
C ASP A 33 -6.59 10.22 -17.17
N GLN A 34 -6.36 9.44 -16.10
CA GLN A 34 -6.10 8.00 -16.19
C GLN A 34 -7.38 7.14 -16.22
N ILE A 35 -8.41 7.56 -15.48
CA ILE A 35 -9.63 6.78 -15.28
C ILE A 35 -10.63 7.00 -16.41
N GLY A 36 -10.62 8.21 -17.01
CA GLY A 36 -11.54 8.64 -18.06
C GLY A 36 -12.97 8.89 -17.57
N ASP A 37 -13.69 9.72 -18.30
CA ASP A 37 -15.02 10.24 -17.93
C ASP A 37 -16.05 9.16 -17.53
N THR A 38 -15.93 7.95 -18.09
CA THR A 38 -16.93 6.87 -17.87
C THR A 38 -16.79 6.17 -16.53
N LEU A 39 -15.58 6.12 -15.97
CA LEU A 39 -15.33 5.49 -14.65
C LEU A 39 -15.38 6.54 -13.51
N ASP A 40 -15.08 7.80 -13.81
CA ASP A 40 -15.18 8.90 -12.86
C ASP A 40 -16.62 9.03 -12.30
N ASP A 41 -17.63 8.96 -13.18
CA ASP A 41 -19.04 8.97 -12.79
C ASP A 41 -19.50 7.75 -11.96
N GLN A 42 -18.75 6.63 -12.00
CA GLN A 42 -19.11 5.39 -11.28
C GLN A 42 -18.38 5.21 -9.95
N LEU A 43 -17.23 5.83 -9.78
CA LEU A 43 -16.37 5.64 -8.61
C LEU A 43 -16.44 6.82 -7.62
N ASP A 44 -17.22 7.87 -7.92
CA ASP A 44 -17.32 9.09 -7.12
C ASP A 44 -15.93 9.62 -6.68
N VAL A 45 -14.97 9.59 -7.63
CA VAL A 45 -13.57 9.94 -7.36
C VAL A 45 -13.47 11.37 -6.85
N ARG A 46 -14.28 12.28 -7.39
CA ARG A 46 -14.31 13.68 -6.95
C ARG A 46 -14.80 13.83 -5.53
N ASP A 47 -15.87 13.12 -5.17
CA ASP A 47 -16.40 13.15 -3.80
C ASP A 47 -15.36 12.67 -2.79
N ALA A 48 -14.52 11.68 -3.17
CA ALA A 48 -13.42 11.22 -2.32
C ALA A 48 -12.33 12.30 -2.15
N PHE A 49 -11.97 13.03 -3.20
CA PHE A 49 -11.01 14.14 -3.09
C PHE A 49 -11.58 15.31 -2.29
N ASP A 50 -12.87 15.61 -2.41
CA ASP A 50 -13.52 16.65 -1.61
C ASP A 50 -13.52 16.28 -0.11
N GLU A 51 -13.78 15.00 0.24
CA GLU A 51 -13.66 14.51 1.62
C GLU A 51 -12.24 14.65 2.17
N TYR A 52 -11.22 14.37 1.35
CA TYR A 52 -9.82 14.59 1.76
C TYR A 52 -9.50 16.07 1.91
N ARG A 53 -9.99 16.96 1.04
CA ARG A 53 -9.79 18.41 1.19
C ARG A 53 -10.37 18.91 2.49
N ASP A 54 -11.61 18.52 2.82
CA ASP A 54 -12.28 18.88 4.08
C ASP A 54 -11.49 18.39 5.30
N MET A 55 -10.81 17.22 5.19
CA MET A 55 -9.99 16.68 6.28
C MET A 55 -8.75 17.53 6.57
N PHE A 56 -8.21 18.19 5.56
CA PHE A 56 -7.02 19.04 5.68
C PHE A 56 -7.36 20.54 5.75
N ASP A 57 -8.64 20.90 5.78
CA ASP A 57 -9.09 22.28 6.00
C ASP A 57 -8.69 22.74 7.41
N ASP A 58 -8.20 23.96 7.54
CA ASP A 58 -7.65 24.50 8.80
C ASP A 58 -6.44 23.73 9.38
N MET A 59 -5.71 22.96 8.56
CA MET A 59 -4.50 22.27 9.00
C MET A 59 -3.40 23.28 9.37
N PRO A 60 -2.73 23.11 10.53
CA PRO A 60 -1.60 23.98 10.88
C PRO A 60 -0.41 23.76 9.94
N ASP A 61 0.39 24.79 9.75
CA ASP A 61 1.69 24.64 9.07
C ASP A 61 2.53 23.57 9.78
N MET A 62 3.11 22.66 9.00
CA MET A 62 3.96 21.59 9.49
C MET A 62 5.41 21.85 9.09
N ASP A 63 6.30 21.94 10.07
CA ASP A 63 7.73 21.94 9.82
C ASP A 63 8.23 20.51 9.70
N VAL A 64 8.74 20.14 8.51
CA VAL A 64 9.22 18.80 8.22
C VAL A 64 10.73 18.83 8.03
N THR A 65 11.45 18.03 8.83
CA THR A 65 12.91 17.89 8.75
C THR A 65 13.28 16.45 8.35
N PHE A 66 14.03 16.33 7.26
CA PHE A 66 14.59 15.07 6.78
C PHE A 66 16.03 14.95 7.23
N TYR A 67 16.34 13.95 8.06
CA TYR A 67 17.71 13.69 8.54
C TYR A 67 18.37 12.61 7.68
N ILE A 68 19.47 12.97 7.04
CA ILE A 68 20.22 12.09 6.13
C ILE A 68 21.54 11.65 6.76
N TYR A 69 21.75 10.36 6.86
CA TYR A 69 22.99 9.73 7.27
C TYR A 69 23.59 8.88 6.14
N LYS A 70 24.81 9.20 5.69
CA LYS A 70 25.51 8.48 4.60
C LYS A 70 24.64 8.26 3.36
N ASN A 71 23.94 9.31 2.90
CA ASN A 71 23.01 9.30 1.76
C ASN A 71 21.79 8.38 1.94
N LYS A 72 21.42 8.05 3.16
CA LYS A 72 20.20 7.33 3.49
C LYS A 72 19.35 8.18 4.42
N LEU A 73 18.04 8.12 4.24
CA LEU A 73 17.09 8.71 5.17
C LEU A 73 17.21 7.99 6.51
N ALA A 74 17.43 8.73 7.58
CA ALA A 74 17.59 8.19 8.92
C ALA A 74 16.42 8.56 9.84
N CYS A 75 15.82 9.74 9.64
CA CYS A 75 14.66 10.19 10.38
C CYS A 75 13.88 11.21 9.55
N ILE A 76 12.57 11.22 9.71
CA ILE A 76 11.68 12.33 9.35
C ILE A 76 11.10 12.85 10.65
N GLU A 77 11.22 14.12 10.91
CA GLU A 77 10.66 14.82 12.05
C GLU A 77 9.62 15.81 11.52
N ILE A 78 8.45 15.82 12.14
CA ILE A 78 7.31 16.67 11.76
C ILE A 78 6.85 17.38 13.03
N GLU A 79 6.92 18.68 13.02
CA GLU A 79 6.47 19.55 14.12
C GLU A 79 5.25 20.35 13.64
N ALA A 80 4.15 20.28 14.39
CA ALA A 80 2.93 21.03 14.10
C ALA A 80 2.21 21.40 15.40
N ASP A 81 1.88 22.65 15.59
CA ASP A 81 1.06 23.19 16.69
C ASP A 81 1.52 22.78 18.11
N GLY A 82 2.83 22.49 18.26
CA GLY A 82 3.46 22.12 19.53
C GLY A 82 3.53 20.62 19.79
N ASP A 83 3.03 19.81 18.89
CA ASP A 83 3.22 18.36 18.86
C ASP A 83 4.36 18.00 17.91
N ASP A 84 5.12 16.94 18.23
CA ASP A 84 6.15 16.39 17.36
C ASP A 84 5.88 14.93 17.02
N MET A 85 6.18 14.55 15.78
CA MET A 85 6.20 13.19 15.32
C MET A 85 7.54 12.88 14.67
N GLN A 86 8.11 11.74 15.01
CA GLN A 86 9.36 11.26 14.42
C GLN A 86 9.17 9.88 13.81
N ILE A 87 9.64 9.71 12.57
CA ILE A 87 9.72 8.41 11.89
C ILE A 87 11.20 8.06 11.77
N ILE A 88 11.67 7.13 12.58
CA ILE A 88 13.08 6.76 12.68
C ILE A 88 13.33 5.47 11.91
N PHE A 89 14.30 5.53 10.99
CA PHE A 89 14.77 4.38 10.23
C PHE A 89 16.07 3.86 10.84
N HIS A 90 15.97 2.85 11.69
CA HIS A 90 17.13 2.30 12.40
C HIS A 90 18.14 1.59 11.49
N GLY A 91 17.77 1.38 10.23
CA GLY A 91 18.52 0.56 9.30
C GLY A 91 18.30 -0.92 9.57
N GLY A 92 18.94 -1.75 8.80
CA GLY A 92 18.80 -3.20 8.92
C GLY A 92 19.42 -3.89 7.72
N ASP A 93 19.00 -5.10 7.44
CA ASP A 93 19.30 -5.78 6.18
C ASP A 93 18.75 -4.95 5.01
N THR A 94 19.31 -5.14 3.81
CA THR A 94 18.92 -4.39 2.61
C THR A 94 17.47 -4.60 2.20
N ARG A 95 16.79 -5.57 2.75
CA ARG A 95 15.41 -5.95 2.42
C ARG A 95 14.40 -5.39 3.40
N MET A 96 14.74 -5.37 4.70
CA MET A 96 13.84 -4.81 5.71
C MET A 96 14.56 -3.77 6.56
N GLN A 97 13.86 -2.70 6.85
CA GLN A 97 14.32 -1.67 7.76
C GLN A 97 13.48 -1.73 9.03
N ASN A 98 14.14 -1.61 10.17
CA ASN A 98 13.44 -1.37 11.42
C ASN A 98 13.01 0.08 11.44
N VAL A 99 11.73 0.31 11.68
CA VAL A 99 11.10 1.63 11.68
C VAL A 99 10.41 1.83 13.01
N GLU A 100 10.59 2.99 13.59
CA GLU A 100 9.94 3.42 14.81
C GLU A 100 9.24 4.75 14.56
N VAL A 101 8.01 4.88 15.06
CA VAL A 101 7.26 6.14 15.03
C VAL A 101 7.02 6.58 16.46
N LEU A 102 7.49 7.78 16.76
CA LEU A 102 7.27 8.45 18.04
C LEU A 102 6.30 9.61 17.85
N VAL A 103 5.48 9.85 18.85
CA VAL A 103 4.66 11.07 18.99
C VAL A 103 4.92 11.63 20.37
N ASN A 104 5.41 12.87 20.43
CA ASN A 104 5.80 13.54 21.67
C ASN A 104 6.74 12.68 22.53
N ASP A 105 7.78 12.11 21.92
CA ASP A 105 8.77 11.20 22.50
C ASP A 105 8.23 9.80 22.94
N ASP A 106 6.94 9.52 22.77
CA ASP A 106 6.37 8.20 23.08
C ASP A 106 6.32 7.33 21.82
N THR A 107 6.88 6.11 21.86
CA THR A 107 6.83 5.16 20.75
C THR A 107 5.41 4.63 20.58
N VAL A 108 4.75 4.98 19.46
CA VAL A 108 3.39 4.57 19.13
C VAL A 108 3.35 3.40 18.15
N LEU A 109 4.36 3.29 17.28
CA LEU A 109 4.47 2.19 16.32
C LEU A 109 5.93 1.76 16.17
N GLU A 110 6.16 0.45 16.12
CA GLU A 110 7.48 -0.13 15.85
C GLU A 110 7.34 -1.29 14.87
N LEU A 111 8.13 -1.26 13.81
CA LEU A 111 8.30 -2.35 12.86
C LEU A 111 9.71 -2.90 13.03
N GLU A 112 9.81 -4.14 13.51
CA GLU A 112 11.06 -4.87 13.61
C GLU A 112 11.17 -5.90 12.48
N GLY A 113 12.35 -6.02 11.88
CA GLY A 113 12.67 -7.02 10.87
C GLY A 113 13.93 -7.79 11.22
N GLU A 114 13.88 -9.10 11.10
CA GLU A 114 15.02 -10.00 11.22
C GLU A 114 15.14 -10.89 10.00
N THR A 115 16.38 -11.16 9.58
CA THR A 115 16.65 -12.08 8.48
C THR A 115 17.50 -13.25 8.99
N SER A 116 17.03 -14.48 8.76
CA SER A 116 17.76 -15.72 9.07
C SER A 116 17.88 -16.57 7.81
N GLY A 117 19.03 -16.51 7.15
CA GLY A 117 19.27 -17.21 5.88
C GLY A 117 18.40 -16.65 4.76
N LYS A 118 17.36 -17.37 4.37
CA LYS A 118 16.41 -16.95 3.34
C LYS A 118 15.06 -16.52 3.92
N VAL A 119 14.88 -16.70 5.20
CA VAL A 119 13.64 -16.35 5.91
C VAL A 119 13.78 -14.95 6.48
N GLU A 120 12.77 -14.13 6.27
CA GLU A 120 12.61 -12.79 6.80
C GLU A 120 11.37 -12.78 7.68
N GLU A 121 11.53 -12.30 8.92
CA GLU A 121 10.44 -12.16 9.88
C GLU A 121 10.26 -10.67 10.19
N SER A 122 9.02 -10.19 10.11
CA SER A 122 8.62 -8.82 10.46
C SER A 122 7.63 -8.87 11.61
N ARG A 123 7.79 -7.97 12.57
CA ARG A 123 6.91 -7.82 13.72
C ARG A 123 6.45 -6.38 13.82
N LEU A 124 5.14 -6.19 13.90
CA LEU A 124 4.53 -4.87 14.10
C LEU A 124 4.04 -4.76 15.53
N TYR A 125 4.45 -3.68 16.19
CA TYR A 125 3.97 -3.32 17.52
C TYR A 125 3.23 -1.98 17.43
N ILE A 126 2.17 -1.85 18.21
CA ILE A 126 1.43 -0.60 18.45
C ILE A 126 1.34 -0.43 19.96
N ASP A 127 1.76 0.73 20.45
CA ASP A 127 1.85 1.03 21.90
C ASP A 127 2.55 -0.09 22.69
N GLY A 128 3.66 -0.59 22.15
CA GLY A 128 4.46 -1.66 22.73
C GLY A 128 3.82 -3.05 22.71
N SER A 129 2.61 -3.19 22.17
CA SER A 129 1.91 -4.46 22.03
C SER A 129 2.10 -5.04 20.63
N LYS A 130 2.57 -6.29 20.53
CA LYS A 130 2.73 -6.96 19.25
C LYS A 130 1.35 -7.25 18.63
N VAL A 131 1.09 -6.65 17.47
CA VAL A 131 -0.20 -6.75 16.76
C VAL A 131 -0.14 -7.61 15.52
N ALA A 132 1.03 -7.75 14.88
CA ALA A 132 1.18 -8.60 13.72
C ALA A 132 2.59 -9.20 13.62
N THR A 133 2.68 -10.34 12.94
CA THR A 133 3.94 -10.94 12.47
C THR A 133 3.77 -11.39 11.03
N VAL A 134 4.80 -11.21 10.22
CA VAL A 134 4.87 -11.74 8.86
C VAL A 134 6.19 -12.46 8.70
N GLU A 135 6.15 -13.70 8.27
CA GLU A 135 7.32 -14.50 7.87
C GLU A 135 7.28 -14.73 6.37
N TYR A 136 8.41 -14.58 5.68
CA TYR A 136 8.54 -14.82 4.25
C TYR A 136 9.84 -15.57 3.93
N ASP A 137 9.74 -16.72 3.26
CA ASP A 137 10.90 -17.49 2.78
C ASP A 137 11.18 -17.18 1.31
N TYR A 138 12.23 -16.43 1.04
CA TYR A 138 12.70 -16.13 -0.33
C TYR A 138 13.18 -17.36 -1.11
N GLY A 139 13.36 -18.49 -0.46
CA GLY A 139 13.78 -19.74 -1.10
C GLY A 139 12.62 -20.50 -1.70
N SER A 140 11.54 -20.62 -0.96
CA SER A 140 10.31 -21.31 -1.38
C SER A 140 9.28 -20.35 -1.95
N GLY A 141 9.27 -19.10 -1.48
CA GLY A 141 8.25 -18.10 -1.74
C GLY A 141 7.07 -18.22 -0.78
N ASP A 142 7.18 -19.05 0.26
CA ASP A 142 6.11 -19.21 1.23
C ASP A 142 6.05 -18.02 2.19
N TYR A 143 4.84 -17.64 2.60
CA TYR A 143 4.63 -16.63 3.62
C TYR A 143 3.58 -17.07 4.65
N GLU A 144 3.74 -16.58 5.86
CA GLU A 144 2.77 -16.68 6.93
C GLU A 144 2.61 -15.29 7.57
N ALA A 145 1.38 -14.83 7.76
CA ALA A 145 1.06 -13.61 8.47
C ALA A 145 0.06 -13.90 9.58
N ASN A 146 0.35 -13.41 10.78
CA ASN A 146 -0.53 -13.50 11.93
C ASN A 146 -0.89 -12.10 12.39
N ILE A 147 -2.18 -11.79 12.52
CA ILE A 147 -2.71 -10.50 12.93
C ILE A 147 -3.42 -10.68 14.26
N GLY A 148 -2.70 -10.43 15.34
CA GLY A 148 -3.19 -10.64 16.70
C GLY A 148 -3.76 -12.05 16.88
N ASN A 149 -5.00 -12.10 17.42
CA ASN A 149 -5.80 -13.31 17.53
C ASN A 149 -6.93 -13.37 16.48
N TYR A 150 -6.90 -12.47 15.50
CA TYR A 150 -8.02 -12.24 14.57
C TYR A 150 -7.89 -13.02 13.27
N ALA A 151 -6.69 -13.10 12.73
CA ALA A 151 -6.48 -13.77 11.44
C ALA A 151 -5.10 -14.42 11.35
N ARG A 152 -5.07 -15.58 10.71
CA ARG A 152 -3.86 -16.22 10.22
C ARG A 152 -3.98 -16.39 8.71
N LEU A 153 -3.02 -15.86 8.00
CA LEU A 153 -2.94 -15.89 6.55
C LEU A 153 -1.68 -16.65 6.17
N ASN A 154 -1.77 -17.54 5.22
CA ASN A 154 -0.59 -18.21 4.66
C ASN A 154 -0.75 -18.41 3.18
N GLY A 155 0.36 -18.62 2.49
CA GLY A 155 0.33 -18.84 1.07
C GLY A 155 1.70 -18.83 0.45
N THR A 156 1.74 -18.69 -0.87
CA THR A 156 2.99 -18.59 -1.62
C THR A 156 2.97 -17.39 -2.55
N LEU A 157 4.11 -16.75 -2.68
CA LEU A 157 4.35 -15.66 -3.62
C LEU A 157 5.60 -15.97 -4.42
N LYS A 158 5.44 -16.31 -5.70
CA LYS A 158 6.55 -16.65 -6.59
C LYS A 158 6.50 -15.77 -7.83
N SER A 159 7.64 -15.19 -8.16
CA SER A 159 7.79 -14.40 -9.37
C SER A 159 9.12 -14.74 -10.01
N ASP A 160 9.09 -15.11 -11.27
CA ASP A 160 10.27 -15.35 -12.10
C ASP A 160 10.08 -14.73 -13.50
N ARG A 161 11.05 -14.98 -14.39
CA ARG A 161 10.97 -14.47 -15.77
C ARG A 161 9.84 -15.09 -16.59
N LYS A 162 9.24 -16.19 -16.12
CA LYS A 162 8.21 -16.95 -16.82
C LYS A 162 6.81 -16.59 -16.37
N GLY A 163 6.67 -16.03 -15.15
CA GLY A 163 5.37 -15.69 -14.65
C GLY A 163 5.35 -15.28 -13.18
N PHE A 164 4.15 -15.23 -12.67
CA PHE A 164 3.83 -14.91 -11.30
C PHE A 164 2.84 -15.95 -10.79
N ALA A 165 3.06 -16.47 -9.61
CA ALA A 165 2.13 -17.36 -8.93
C ALA A 165 1.90 -16.83 -7.51
N PHE A 166 0.65 -16.73 -7.13
CA PHE A 166 0.22 -16.30 -5.80
C PHE A 166 -0.84 -17.27 -5.29
N THR A 167 -0.67 -17.74 -4.07
CA THR A 167 -1.71 -18.44 -3.32
C THR A 167 -1.96 -17.68 -2.02
N PHE A 168 -3.19 -17.70 -1.57
CA PHE A 168 -3.61 -17.07 -0.33
C PHE A 168 -4.62 -17.99 0.34
N ASP A 169 -4.37 -18.33 1.59
CA ASP A 169 -5.25 -19.14 2.41
C ASP A 169 -5.53 -18.41 3.73
N ALA A 170 -6.80 -18.22 4.04
CA ALA A 170 -7.27 -17.63 5.28
C ALA A 170 -8.59 -18.30 5.69
N ASP A 171 -8.58 -19.00 6.81
CA ASP A 171 -9.73 -19.76 7.32
C ASP A 171 -10.42 -20.59 6.21
N ASP A 172 -11.61 -20.19 5.78
CA ASP A 172 -12.41 -20.87 4.76
C ASP A 172 -12.20 -20.30 3.33
N ILE A 173 -11.29 -19.34 3.16
CA ILE A 173 -11.03 -18.68 1.88
C ILE A 173 -9.68 -19.16 1.34
N SER A 174 -9.67 -19.70 0.11
CA SER A 174 -8.44 -20.01 -0.63
C SER A 174 -8.51 -19.37 -2.01
N VAL A 175 -7.46 -18.66 -2.37
CA VAL A 175 -7.33 -17.99 -3.67
C VAL A 175 -6.02 -18.44 -4.32
N GLU A 176 -6.09 -18.83 -5.59
CA GLU A 176 -4.92 -19.16 -6.40
C GLU A 176 -4.92 -18.33 -7.68
N VAL A 177 -3.82 -17.62 -7.93
CA VAL A 177 -3.61 -16.83 -9.14
C VAL A 177 -2.32 -17.28 -9.80
N ASN A 178 -2.39 -17.71 -11.06
CA ASN A 178 -1.26 -18.10 -11.87
C ASN A 178 -1.23 -17.29 -13.16
N LEU A 179 -0.25 -16.43 -13.33
CA LEU A 179 0.00 -15.66 -14.53
C LEU A 179 1.27 -16.16 -15.19
N SER A 180 1.19 -16.66 -16.41
CA SER A 180 2.35 -17.11 -17.17
C SER A 180 2.59 -16.24 -18.41
N LYS A 181 3.84 -15.88 -18.64
CA LYS A 181 4.24 -15.11 -19.82
C LYS A 181 4.27 -16.03 -21.05
N GLY A 182 3.52 -15.65 -22.09
CA GLY A 182 3.51 -16.40 -23.35
C GLY A 182 2.61 -17.63 -23.34
N ALA A 183 1.60 -17.68 -22.45
CA ALA A 183 0.47 -18.55 -22.67
C ALA A 183 -0.18 -18.13 -24.00
N ASP A 184 -0.27 -19.06 -24.95
CA ASP A 184 -1.19 -18.88 -26.08
C ASP A 184 -2.57 -18.80 -25.48
N LEU A 185 -3.15 -17.60 -25.46
CA LEU A 185 -4.56 -17.44 -25.12
C LEU A 185 -5.33 -18.26 -26.14
N GLU A 186 -6.11 -19.25 -25.70
CA GLU A 186 -7.10 -19.87 -26.57
C GLU A 186 -7.93 -18.75 -27.19
N GLU A 187 -8.10 -18.78 -28.52
CA GLU A 187 -9.00 -17.86 -29.18
C GLU A 187 -10.34 -17.93 -28.46
N ILE A 188 -10.78 -16.79 -27.91
CA ILE A 188 -12.10 -16.70 -27.28
C ILE A 188 -13.10 -16.99 -28.40
N SER A 189 -13.64 -18.22 -28.41
CA SER A 189 -14.66 -18.62 -29.36
C SER A 189 -16.02 -18.20 -28.81
N GLY A 190 -16.61 -17.19 -29.40
CA GLY A 190 -17.92 -16.66 -29.02
C GLY A 190 -18.17 -15.32 -29.70
N ASP A 191 -19.36 -14.81 -29.53
CA ASP A 191 -19.70 -13.47 -29.96
C ASP A 191 -18.89 -12.46 -29.14
N THR A 192 -18.10 -11.65 -29.81
CA THR A 192 -17.31 -10.59 -29.16
C THR A 192 -18.04 -9.26 -29.28
N ILE A 193 -18.13 -8.54 -28.19
CA ILE A 193 -18.64 -7.16 -28.17
C ILE A 193 -17.44 -6.22 -28.11
N ASP A 194 -17.30 -5.37 -29.10
CA ASP A 194 -16.36 -4.26 -29.09
C ASP A 194 -16.91 -3.16 -28.17
N ILE A 195 -16.50 -3.16 -26.92
CA ILE A 195 -16.99 -2.25 -25.88
C ILE A 195 -16.80 -0.77 -26.30
N GLY A 196 -15.74 -0.45 -27.06
CA GLY A 196 -15.48 0.91 -27.54
C GLY A 196 -16.52 1.42 -28.58
N ASN A 197 -17.26 0.52 -29.23
CA ASN A 197 -18.29 0.81 -30.21
C ASN A 197 -19.67 0.22 -29.85
N ALA A 198 -19.79 -0.39 -28.68
CA ALA A 198 -21.02 -0.98 -28.23
C ALA A 198 -22.11 0.07 -27.93
N SER A 199 -23.34 -0.21 -28.29
CA SER A 199 -24.46 0.64 -27.90
C SER A 199 -24.80 0.45 -26.42
N GLU A 200 -25.42 1.43 -25.78
CA GLU A 200 -25.91 1.32 -24.40
C GLU A 200 -26.75 0.05 -24.14
N ARG A 201 -27.48 -0.38 -25.15
CA ARG A 201 -28.30 -1.59 -25.05
C ARG A 201 -27.44 -2.84 -24.97
N GLU A 202 -26.42 -2.96 -25.81
CA GLU A 202 -25.48 -4.11 -25.81
C GLU A 202 -24.69 -4.18 -24.50
N ILE A 203 -24.32 -3.03 -23.93
CA ILE A 203 -23.65 -2.94 -22.63
C ILE A 203 -24.61 -3.37 -21.51
N ASN A 204 -25.85 -2.91 -21.52
CA ASN A 204 -26.85 -3.31 -20.53
C ASN A 204 -27.22 -4.79 -20.62
N ASP A 205 -27.35 -5.33 -21.84
CA ASP A 205 -27.64 -6.77 -22.02
C ASP A 205 -26.48 -7.63 -21.47
N LEU A 206 -25.23 -7.25 -21.72
CA LEU A 206 -24.03 -7.89 -21.17
C LEU A 206 -23.99 -7.81 -19.64
N TRP A 207 -24.32 -6.64 -19.08
CA TRP A 207 -24.38 -6.44 -17.63
C TRP A 207 -25.44 -7.32 -16.96
N MET A 208 -26.61 -7.43 -17.56
CA MET A 208 -27.69 -8.27 -17.05
C MET A 208 -27.31 -9.76 -17.09
N GLU A 209 -26.65 -10.21 -18.16
CA GLU A 209 -26.16 -11.59 -18.28
C GLU A 209 -25.07 -11.89 -17.24
N TYR A 210 -24.18 -10.95 -16.97
CA TYR A 210 -23.15 -11.04 -15.93
C TYR A 210 -23.77 -11.11 -14.52
N MET A 211 -24.77 -10.28 -14.24
CA MET A 211 -25.48 -10.29 -12.97
C MET A 211 -26.26 -11.60 -12.76
N ASP A 212 -26.93 -12.12 -13.79
CA ASP A 212 -27.59 -13.42 -13.72
C ASP A 212 -26.60 -14.56 -13.41
N LEU A 213 -25.38 -14.49 -13.94
CA LEU A 213 -24.32 -15.44 -13.64
C LEU A 213 -23.89 -15.38 -12.16
N ILE A 214 -23.71 -14.17 -11.61
CA ILE A 214 -23.33 -13.97 -10.19
C ILE A 214 -24.41 -14.47 -9.24
N TYR A 215 -25.68 -14.23 -9.55
CA TYR A 215 -26.80 -14.65 -8.69
C TYR A 215 -27.23 -16.11 -8.90
N SER A 216 -26.61 -16.83 -9.83
CA SER A 216 -26.86 -18.27 -10.07
C SER A 216 -25.96 -19.20 -9.24
N PHE A 217 -24.99 -18.62 -8.49
CA PHE A 217 -24.15 -19.30 -7.51
C PHE A 217 -24.61 -18.97 -6.09
#